data_ae0b802061bce056ab2c30c8d6f50ff8
#
_entry.id   ae0b802061bce056ab2c30c8d6f50ff8
#
_cell.length_a   1.000
_cell.length_b   1.000
_cell.length_c   1.000
_cell.angle_alpha   90.00
_cell.angle_beta   90.00
_cell.angle_gamma   90.00
#
_symmetry.space_group_name_H-M   'P 1'
#
loop_
_entity.id
_entity.type
_entity.pdbx_description
1 polymer ?
#
loop_
_entity_poly.entity_id
_entity_poly.type
_entity_poly.pdbx_seq_one_letter_code
_entity_poly.pdbx_strand_id
1 'polypeptide(L)'
;IFTQTKELPALLLKSGMNLKECYEAMDSNYDDVMRRLGSETLVRKFVLKFLDDTSFQGLKEGLENQDAELAFRSAHTLKGVCMNLGFTKLFEVSSALTEELRDKEIKENSAEMFEAVEREYTRTIEAIKGLC
;
A
#
# COMPACT_ATOMS: atom_id res chain seq x y z
N ILE A 1 8.76 19.04 -12.75
CA ILE A 1 8.53 18.83 -12.23
C ILE A 1 7.99 18.19 -11.49
N PHE A 2 7.72 18.22 -11.34
CA PHE A 2 7.41 17.71 -10.57
C PHE A 2 6.65 17.42 -9.80
N THR A 3 5.65 17.45 -10.14
CA THR A 3 4.93 17.18 -9.28
C THR A 3 5.18 16.72 -7.99
N GLN A 4 5.80 17.06 -7.48
CA GLN A 4 6.40 16.72 -6.24
C GLN A 4 5.55 17.00 -5.04
N THR A 5 4.38 17.54 -5.25
CA THR A 5 3.44 17.75 -4.15
C THR A 5 3.06 16.47 -3.45
N LYS A 6 3.27 15.34 -4.13
CA LYS A 6 2.92 14.04 -3.54
C LYS A 6 4.05 13.44 -2.74
N GLU A 7 5.20 14.05 -2.75
CA GLU A 7 6.33 13.52 -1.99
C GLU A 7 6.25 13.97 -0.55
N LEU A 8 6.74 13.11 0.35
CA LEU A 8 6.78 13.46 1.76
C LEU A 8 7.87 14.49 2.01
N PRO A 9 7.58 15.53 2.80
CA PRO A 9 8.64 16.43 3.22
C PRO A 9 9.70 15.67 3.99
N ALA A 10 10.96 16.10 3.85
CA ALA A 10 12.05 15.45 4.55
C ALA A 10 11.80 15.39 6.06
N LEU A 11 11.13 16.41 6.60
CA LEU A 11 10.82 16.47 8.02
C LEU A 11 9.96 15.29 8.45
N LEU A 12 8.99 14.89 7.61
CA LEU A 12 8.07 13.81 7.93
C LEU A 12 8.67 12.42 7.72
N LEU A 13 9.84 12.36 7.07
CA LEU A 13 10.51 11.08 6.87
C LEU A 13 11.43 10.71 8.01
N LYS A 14 11.59 11.59 8.99
CA LYS A 14 12.43 11.30 10.14
C LYS A 14 11.75 10.34 11.08
N SER A 15 12.56 9.57 11.83
CA SER A 15 12.04 8.70 12.87
C SER A 15 11.34 9.56 13.94
N GLY A 16 10.43 8.95 14.66
CA GLY A 16 9.67 9.67 15.68
C GLY A 16 8.35 10.22 15.19
N MET A 17 8.00 10.00 13.94
CA MET A 17 6.70 10.36 13.42
C MET A 17 5.63 9.62 14.21
N ASN A 18 4.54 10.30 14.60
CA ASN A 18 3.47 9.59 15.29
C ASN A 18 2.52 8.94 14.27
N LEU A 19 1.63 8.09 14.79
CA LEU A 19 0.78 7.28 13.93
C LEU A 19 -0.15 8.13 13.07
N LYS A 20 -0.71 9.19 13.64
CA LYS A 20 -1.59 10.07 12.88
C LYS A 20 -0.84 10.75 11.74
N GLU A 21 0.38 11.21 12.03
CA GLU A 21 1.23 11.82 11.01
C GLU A 21 1.57 10.83 9.89
N CYS A 22 1.79 9.57 10.28
CA CYS A 22 2.05 8.51 9.31
C CYS A 22 0.87 8.38 8.34
N TYR A 23 -0.35 8.33 8.88
CA TYR A 23 -1.53 8.21 8.04
C TYR A 23 -1.75 9.44 7.16
N GLU A 24 -1.45 10.63 7.69
CA GLU A 24 -1.54 11.85 6.90
C GLU A 24 -0.53 11.83 5.75
N ALA A 25 0.67 11.34 6.01
CA ALA A 25 1.71 11.25 4.98
C ALA A 25 1.31 10.29 3.86
N MET A 26 0.50 9.28 4.18
CA MET A 26 -0.01 8.33 3.19
C MET A 26 -1.32 8.79 2.56
N ASP A 27 -1.82 9.95 2.98
CA ASP A 27 -3.12 10.43 2.54
C ASP A 27 -4.20 9.38 2.82
N SER A 28 -4.16 8.81 4.04
CA SER A 28 -5.02 7.71 4.46
C SER A 28 -5.83 8.08 5.69
N ASN A 29 -6.84 7.28 5.99
CA ASN A 29 -7.86 7.63 6.97
C ASN A 29 -7.53 7.05 8.35
N TYR A 30 -6.88 7.88 9.18
CA TYR A 30 -6.51 7.49 10.53
C TYR A 30 -7.75 7.16 11.40
N ASP A 31 -8.77 8.01 11.31
CA ASP A 31 -9.97 7.82 12.14
C ASP A 31 -10.66 6.51 11.83
N ASP A 32 -10.66 6.12 10.56
CA ASP A 32 -11.30 4.90 10.12
C ASP A 32 -10.61 3.66 10.70
N VAL A 33 -9.27 3.62 10.63
CA VAL A 33 -8.55 2.47 11.17
C VAL A 33 -8.68 2.42 12.69
N MET A 34 -8.69 3.58 13.34
CA MET A 34 -8.88 3.63 14.79
C MET A 34 -10.24 3.09 15.21
N ARG A 35 -11.28 3.43 14.46
CA ARG A 35 -12.61 2.88 14.74
C ARG A 35 -12.63 1.38 14.58
N ARG A 36 -11.94 0.88 13.57
CA ARG A 36 -11.95 -0.54 13.24
C ARG A 36 -11.18 -1.38 14.24
N LEU A 37 -10.00 -0.93 14.61
CA LEU A 37 -9.12 -1.71 15.49
C LEU A 37 -9.23 -1.32 16.96
N GLY A 38 -9.71 -0.13 17.24
CA GLY A 38 -10.07 0.29 18.59
C GLY A 38 -8.94 0.75 19.50
N SER A 39 -7.69 0.65 19.07
CA SER A 39 -6.58 1.03 19.94
C SER A 39 -5.38 1.42 19.10
N GLU A 40 -4.74 2.51 19.51
CA GLU A 40 -3.56 3.00 18.80
C GLU A 40 -2.40 1.99 18.88
N THR A 41 -2.26 1.33 20.02
CA THR A 41 -1.24 0.31 20.18
C THR A 41 -1.42 -0.81 19.16
N LEU A 42 -2.65 -1.23 18.96
CA LEU A 42 -2.96 -2.30 18.03
C LEU A 42 -2.75 -1.85 16.58
N VAL A 43 -3.20 -0.63 16.25
CA VAL A 43 -2.99 -0.09 14.91
C VAL A 43 -1.50 -0.03 14.60
N ARG A 44 -0.71 0.52 15.54
CA ARG A 44 0.74 0.63 15.35
C ARG A 44 1.37 -0.73 15.10
N LYS A 45 0.97 -1.72 15.88
CA LYS A 45 1.50 -3.07 15.74
C LYS A 45 1.27 -3.61 14.33
N PHE A 46 0.03 -3.49 13.83
CA PHE A 46 -0.30 -4.02 12.52
C PHE A 46 0.31 -3.19 11.38
N VAL A 47 0.40 -1.88 11.57
CA VAL A 47 1.04 -1.02 10.57
C VAL A 47 2.51 -1.38 10.41
N LEU A 48 3.22 -1.55 11.53
CA LEU A 48 4.63 -1.94 11.48
C LEU A 48 4.81 -3.32 10.86
N LYS A 49 3.87 -4.22 11.12
CA LYS A 49 3.92 -5.56 10.57
C LYS A 49 3.78 -5.55 9.04
N PHE A 50 3.18 -4.51 8.49
CA PHE A 50 3.06 -4.38 7.03
C PHE A 50 4.42 -4.35 6.36
N LEU A 51 5.46 -3.92 7.06
CA LEU A 51 6.81 -3.92 6.50
C LEU A 51 7.29 -5.33 6.15
N ASP A 52 6.71 -6.36 6.78
CA ASP A 52 7.06 -7.75 6.52
C ASP A 52 6.09 -8.43 5.56
N ASP A 53 5.09 -7.71 5.08
CA ASP A 53 4.10 -8.27 4.16
C ASP A 53 4.71 -8.52 2.80
N THR A 54 4.47 -9.70 2.23
CA THR A 54 5.08 -10.11 0.97
C THR A 54 4.15 -10.00 -0.24
N SER A 55 2.95 -9.44 -0.05
CA SER A 55 1.97 -9.37 -1.14
C SER A 55 2.46 -8.56 -2.31
N PHE A 56 3.07 -7.41 -2.06
CA PHE A 56 3.57 -6.57 -3.14
C PHE A 56 4.67 -7.31 -3.92
N GLN A 57 5.57 -7.97 -3.21
CA GLN A 57 6.64 -8.72 -3.87
C GLN A 57 6.06 -9.85 -4.73
N GLY A 58 5.06 -10.56 -4.23
CA GLY A 58 4.39 -11.60 -5.01
C GLY A 58 3.72 -11.05 -6.25
N LEU A 59 3.11 -9.88 -6.14
CA LEU A 59 2.49 -9.23 -7.28
C LEU A 59 3.54 -8.88 -8.34
N LYS A 60 4.64 -8.30 -7.92
CA LYS A 60 5.72 -7.93 -8.82
C LYS A 60 6.28 -9.15 -9.54
N GLU A 61 6.56 -10.21 -8.79
CA GLU A 61 7.10 -11.45 -9.36
C GLU A 61 6.11 -12.07 -10.34
N GLY A 62 4.83 -12.08 -9.98
CA GLY A 62 3.82 -12.64 -10.87
C GLY A 62 3.79 -11.93 -12.21
N LEU A 63 3.84 -10.60 -12.17
CA LEU A 63 3.82 -9.84 -13.42
C LEU A 63 5.11 -10.03 -14.22
N GLU A 64 6.25 -10.04 -13.55
CA GLU A 64 7.54 -10.21 -14.22
C GLU A 64 7.66 -11.58 -14.88
N ASN A 65 7.11 -12.60 -14.25
CA ASN A 65 7.22 -13.97 -14.74
C ASN A 65 6.02 -14.40 -15.57
N GLN A 66 5.12 -13.48 -15.90
CA GLN A 66 3.91 -13.76 -16.65
C GLN A 66 3.05 -14.83 -15.96
N ASP A 67 3.08 -14.84 -14.63
CA ASP A 67 2.29 -15.74 -13.81
C ASP A 67 1.05 -15.00 -13.33
N ALA A 68 0.01 -15.01 -14.15
CA ALA A 68 -1.20 -14.25 -13.88
C ALA A 68 -1.93 -14.71 -12.63
N GLU A 69 -1.86 -15.99 -12.33
CA GLU A 69 -2.48 -16.54 -11.13
C GLU A 69 -1.84 -15.97 -9.87
N LEU A 70 -0.50 -15.99 -9.82
CA LEU A 70 0.23 -15.42 -8.69
C LEU A 70 -0.04 -13.91 -8.58
N ALA A 71 0.00 -13.22 -9.73
CA ALA A 71 -0.24 -11.77 -9.74
C ALA A 71 -1.62 -11.44 -9.18
N PHE A 72 -2.64 -12.17 -9.61
CA PHE A 72 -4.00 -11.95 -9.13
C PHE A 72 -4.13 -12.19 -7.64
N ARG A 73 -3.63 -13.33 -7.17
CA ARG A 73 -3.73 -13.68 -5.74
C ARG A 73 -3.01 -12.66 -4.87
N SER A 74 -1.84 -12.23 -5.32
CA SER A 74 -1.05 -11.26 -4.57
C SER A 74 -1.71 -9.89 -4.53
N ALA A 75 -2.26 -9.45 -5.66
CA ALA A 75 -2.99 -8.17 -5.70
C ALA A 75 -4.21 -8.22 -4.79
N HIS A 76 -4.93 -9.33 -4.80
CA HIS A 76 -6.11 -9.52 -3.97
C HIS A 76 -5.75 -9.46 -2.49
N THR A 77 -4.64 -10.12 -2.10
CA THR A 77 -4.17 -10.12 -0.73
C THR A 77 -3.75 -8.71 -0.30
N LEU A 78 -3.01 -8.02 -1.15
CA LEU A 78 -2.57 -6.65 -0.86
C LEU A 78 -3.76 -5.73 -0.65
N LYS A 79 -4.74 -5.83 -1.54
CA LYS A 79 -5.97 -5.05 -1.43
C LYS A 79 -6.65 -5.27 -0.09
N GLY A 80 -6.76 -6.53 0.34
CA GLY A 80 -7.40 -6.86 1.61
C GLY A 80 -6.67 -6.30 2.81
N VAL A 81 -5.35 -6.40 2.81
CA VAL A 81 -4.53 -5.85 3.90
C VAL A 81 -4.71 -4.33 3.97
N CYS A 82 -4.67 -3.67 2.81
CA CYS A 82 -4.81 -2.21 2.76
C CYS A 82 -6.19 -1.77 3.23
N MET A 83 -7.23 -2.53 2.90
CA MET A 83 -8.56 -2.21 3.36
C MET A 83 -8.63 -2.26 4.88
N ASN A 84 -8.07 -3.32 5.47
CA ASN A 84 -8.10 -3.48 6.92
C ASN A 84 -7.33 -2.41 7.67
N LEU A 85 -6.23 -1.95 7.09
CA LEU A 85 -5.37 -0.96 7.74
C LEU A 85 -5.73 0.47 7.37
N GLY A 86 -6.70 0.67 6.48
CA GLY A 86 -7.11 2.02 6.09
C GLY A 86 -6.09 2.75 5.22
N PHE A 87 -5.29 2.01 4.48
CA PHE A 87 -4.33 2.60 3.53
C PHE A 87 -5.08 2.93 2.24
N THR A 88 -5.74 4.08 2.24
CA THR A 88 -6.73 4.42 1.23
C THR A 88 -6.20 4.42 -0.20
N LYS A 89 -5.08 5.10 -0.42
CA LYS A 89 -4.55 5.23 -1.78
C LYS A 89 -4.02 3.91 -2.31
N LEU A 90 -3.29 3.18 -1.48
CA LEU A 90 -2.78 1.89 -1.90
C LEU A 90 -3.94 0.91 -2.13
N PHE A 91 -4.98 1.01 -1.32
CA PHE A 91 -6.17 0.20 -1.53
C PHE A 91 -6.80 0.47 -2.90
N GLU A 92 -6.95 1.74 -3.25
CA GLU A 92 -7.60 2.11 -4.52
C GLU A 92 -6.87 1.51 -5.72
N VAL A 93 -5.56 1.67 -5.76
CA VAL A 93 -4.80 1.20 -6.92
C VAL A 93 -4.63 -0.31 -6.93
N SER A 94 -4.49 -0.94 -5.76
CA SER A 94 -4.40 -2.40 -5.71
C SER A 94 -5.74 -3.06 -6.02
N SER A 95 -6.84 -2.41 -5.64
CA SER A 95 -8.18 -2.88 -5.98
C SER A 95 -8.40 -2.85 -7.48
N ALA A 96 -8.00 -1.75 -8.14
CA ALA A 96 -8.15 -1.63 -9.58
C ALA A 96 -7.35 -2.72 -10.31
N LEU A 97 -6.12 -2.95 -9.87
CA LEU A 97 -5.28 -3.98 -10.51
C LEU A 97 -5.83 -5.38 -10.24
N THR A 98 -6.39 -5.60 -9.05
CA THR A 98 -7.02 -6.89 -8.75
C THR A 98 -8.14 -7.18 -9.73
N GLU A 99 -8.99 -6.18 -10.01
CA GLU A 99 -10.07 -6.37 -10.97
C GLU A 99 -9.55 -6.61 -12.38
N GLU A 100 -8.50 -5.92 -12.76
CA GLU A 100 -7.87 -6.12 -14.08
C GLU A 100 -7.35 -7.54 -14.25
N LEU A 101 -6.86 -8.14 -13.16
CA LEU A 101 -6.27 -9.47 -13.19
C LEU A 101 -7.27 -10.59 -12.84
N ARG A 102 -8.54 -10.25 -12.63
CA ARG A 102 -9.51 -11.22 -12.13
C ARG A 102 -9.68 -12.41 -13.04
N ASP A 103 -9.55 -12.22 -14.35
CA ASP A 103 -9.67 -13.32 -15.30
C ASP A 103 -8.36 -14.10 -15.46
N LYS A 104 -7.37 -13.82 -14.60
CA LYS A 104 -6.07 -14.51 -14.61
C LYS A 104 -5.32 -14.31 -15.92
N GLU A 105 -5.42 -13.12 -16.45
CA GLU A 105 -4.77 -12.75 -17.70
C GLU A 105 -4.04 -11.43 -17.52
N ILE A 106 -2.77 -11.38 -17.92
CA ILE A 106 -1.99 -10.14 -17.84
C ILE A 106 -2.20 -9.40 -19.17
N LYS A 107 -2.72 -8.18 -19.06
CA LYS A 107 -3.12 -7.40 -20.22
C LYS A 107 -2.19 -6.22 -20.42
N GLU A 108 -2.44 -5.49 -21.50
CA GLU A 108 -1.63 -4.34 -21.86
C GLU A 108 -1.61 -3.28 -20.76
N ASN A 109 -2.76 -3.06 -20.10
CA ASN A 109 -2.86 -2.06 -19.05
C ASN A 109 -2.22 -2.48 -17.73
N SER A 110 -1.90 -3.76 -17.57
CA SER A 110 -1.44 -4.26 -16.28
C SER A 110 -0.15 -3.59 -15.81
N ALA A 111 0.76 -3.31 -16.74
CA ALA A 111 2.04 -2.68 -16.37
C ALA A 111 1.82 -1.26 -15.84
N GLU A 112 0.97 -0.50 -16.49
CA GLU A 112 0.68 0.88 -16.05
C GLU A 112 -0.02 0.88 -14.70
N MET A 113 -0.96 -0.05 -14.52
CA MET A 113 -1.67 -0.16 -13.25
C MET A 113 -0.74 -0.60 -12.14
N PHE A 114 0.24 -1.47 -12.46
CA PHE A 114 1.24 -1.87 -11.47
C PHE A 114 2.10 -0.68 -11.07
N GLU A 115 2.46 0.19 -12.00
CA GLU A 115 3.26 1.38 -11.67
C GLU A 115 2.54 2.24 -10.64
N ALA A 116 1.22 2.36 -10.76
CA ALA A 116 0.45 3.11 -9.78
C ALA A 116 0.49 2.44 -8.40
N VAL A 117 0.40 1.11 -8.37
CA VAL A 117 0.52 0.37 -7.12
C VAL A 117 1.91 0.57 -6.50
N GLU A 118 2.94 0.50 -7.32
CA GLU A 118 4.31 0.65 -6.84
C GLU A 118 4.55 2.03 -6.24
N ARG A 119 4.02 3.08 -6.88
CA ARG A 119 4.14 4.44 -6.33
C ARG A 119 3.51 4.55 -4.96
N GLU A 120 2.29 4.06 -4.82
CA GLU A 120 1.60 4.17 -3.54
C GLU A 120 2.19 3.24 -2.49
N TYR A 121 2.68 2.08 -2.92
CA TYR A 121 3.34 1.16 -2.00
C TYR A 121 4.62 1.79 -1.44
N THR A 122 5.44 2.38 -2.30
CA THR A 122 6.68 3.02 -1.87
C THR A 122 6.39 4.14 -0.89
N ARG A 123 5.39 4.96 -1.21
CA ARG A 123 4.97 6.05 -0.33
C ARG A 123 4.54 5.52 1.03
N THR A 124 3.78 4.43 1.02
CA THR A 124 3.29 3.81 2.25
C THR A 124 4.44 3.29 3.10
N ILE A 125 5.38 2.57 2.48
CA ILE A 125 6.53 2.02 3.20
C ILE A 125 7.37 3.15 3.81
N GLU A 126 7.61 4.22 3.06
CA GLU A 126 8.37 5.34 3.57
C GLU A 126 7.69 6.00 4.76
N ALA A 127 6.38 6.16 4.69
CA ALA A 127 5.64 6.74 5.81
C ALA A 127 5.72 5.85 7.05
N ILE A 128 5.58 4.53 6.86
CA ILE A 128 5.64 3.61 7.99
C ILE A 128 7.02 3.60 8.62
N LYS A 129 8.06 3.69 7.81
CA LYS A 129 9.43 3.74 8.35
C LYS A 129 9.65 4.97 9.22
N GLY A 130 8.88 6.02 9.02
CA GLY A 130 8.95 7.21 9.87
C GLY A 130 8.50 6.96 11.30
N LEU A 131 7.79 5.85 11.54
CA LEU A 131 7.36 5.48 12.90
C LEU A 131 8.48 4.86 13.72
N CYS A 132 9.54 4.41 13.12
CA CYS A 132 10.60 3.64 13.78
C CYS A 132 11.62 4.51 14.47
#